data_8eed5e1976a32ad74a5e33cbe2d6eb31
#
_entry.id   8eed5e1976a32ad74a5e33cbe2d6eb31
#
_cell.length_a   1.000
_cell.length_b   1.000
_cell.length_c   1.000
_cell.angle_alpha   90.00
_cell.angle_beta   90.00
_cell.angle_gamma   90.00
#
_symmetry.space_group_name_H-M   'P 1'
#
loop_
_entity.id
_entity.type
_entity.pdbx_description
1 polymer ?
#
loop_
_entity_poly.entity_id
_entity_poly.type
_entity_poly.pdbx_seq_one_letter_code
_entity_poly.pdbx_strand_id
1 'polypeptide(L)'
;MKLNQLRYLIQIVRSGSINRAAQALYISQPTLSKTVEDLEAEMGIVIFTRTSRGVTLTEDGMRFLSYARQVVEQADVLESLYKGGTSQRRVFAISSQHYAFVVNAFVNLVREYGEERYEFSLREGRTHDIVEDVRLARSELGVIYLSSFNADVI
;
A
#
# COMPACT_ATOMS: atom_id res chain seq x y z
N MET A 1 -10.83 -13.95 -9.92
CA MET A 1 -9.72 -13.16 -9.33
C MET A 1 -8.45 -14.01 -9.24
N LYS A 2 -7.31 -13.48 -9.66
CA LYS A 2 -6.01 -14.14 -9.64
C LYS A 2 -5.01 -13.30 -8.82
N LEU A 3 -4.07 -13.93 -8.12
CA LEU A 3 -3.09 -13.23 -7.29
C LEU A 3 -2.28 -12.18 -8.08
N ASN A 4 -1.90 -12.49 -9.32
CA ASN A 4 -1.18 -11.54 -10.18
C ASN A 4 -2.01 -10.28 -10.50
N GLN A 5 -3.34 -10.37 -10.58
CA GLN A 5 -4.19 -9.19 -10.76
C GLN A 5 -4.10 -8.26 -9.55
N LEU A 6 -4.06 -8.83 -8.33
CA LEU A 6 -3.88 -8.05 -7.10
C LEU A 6 -2.48 -7.40 -7.05
N ARG A 7 -1.42 -8.11 -7.44
CA ARG A 7 -0.07 -7.55 -7.54
C ARG A 7 0.00 -6.40 -8.55
N TYR A 8 -0.68 -6.52 -9.69
CA TYR A 8 -0.77 -5.48 -10.72
C TYR A 8 -1.50 -4.24 -10.19
N LEU A 9 -2.61 -4.43 -9.48
CA LEU A 9 -3.35 -3.35 -8.83
C LEU A 9 -2.44 -2.55 -7.87
N ILE A 10 -1.73 -3.26 -6.98
CA ILE A 10 -0.79 -2.65 -6.02
C ILE A 10 0.30 -1.86 -6.76
N GLN A 11 0.83 -2.39 -7.86
CA GLN A 11 1.85 -1.70 -8.64
C GLN A 11 1.31 -0.44 -9.34
N ILE A 12 0.07 -0.45 -9.83
CA ILE A 12 -0.57 0.74 -10.43
C ILE A 12 -0.67 1.86 -9.38
N VAL A 13 -1.11 1.53 -8.17
CA VAL A 13 -1.22 2.50 -7.07
C VAL A 13 0.15 3.07 -6.69
N ARG A 14 1.17 2.21 -6.57
CA ARG A 14 2.56 2.65 -6.30
C ARG A 14 3.09 3.61 -7.36
N SER A 15 2.78 3.33 -8.62
CA SER A 15 3.27 4.12 -9.76
C SER A 15 2.43 5.38 -10.02
N GLY A 16 1.18 5.45 -9.53
CA GLY A 16 0.20 6.51 -9.80
C GLY A 16 -0.20 6.61 -11.29
N SER A 17 0.20 5.64 -12.12
CA SER A 17 -0.06 5.64 -13.56
C SER A 17 0.01 4.21 -14.10
N ILE A 18 -0.98 3.84 -14.92
CA ILE A 18 -1.02 2.52 -15.58
C ILE A 18 0.18 2.35 -16.51
N ASN A 19 0.59 3.40 -17.23
CA ASN A 19 1.76 3.34 -18.13
C ASN A 19 3.05 3.05 -17.37
N ARG A 20 3.30 3.77 -16.29
CA ARG A 20 4.49 3.53 -15.44
C ARG A 20 4.46 2.17 -14.77
N ALA A 21 3.30 1.72 -14.34
CA ALA A 21 3.13 0.38 -13.76
C ALA A 21 3.41 -0.71 -14.80
N ALA A 22 2.89 -0.57 -16.02
CA ALA A 22 3.13 -1.51 -17.11
C ALA A 22 4.62 -1.64 -17.46
N GLN A 23 5.33 -0.51 -17.51
CA GLN A 23 6.79 -0.50 -17.70
C GLN A 23 7.51 -1.23 -16.56
N ALA A 24 7.16 -0.95 -15.30
CA ALA A 24 7.76 -1.60 -14.14
C ALA A 24 7.48 -3.11 -14.08
N LEU A 25 6.35 -3.55 -14.64
CA LEU A 25 5.94 -4.95 -14.71
C LEU A 25 6.42 -5.67 -15.99
N TYR A 26 7.08 -4.95 -16.91
CA TYR A 26 7.53 -5.47 -18.20
C TYR A 26 6.37 -6.07 -19.05
N ILE A 27 5.19 -5.44 -18.99
CA ILE A 27 4.03 -5.81 -19.82
C ILE A 27 3.51 -4.62 -20.61
N SER A 28 2.68 -4.88 -21.62
CA SER A 28 2.05 -3.80 -22.38
C SER A 28 0.97 -3.09 -21.57
N GLN A 29 0.84 -1.77 -21.75
CA GLN A 29 -0.21 -0.98 -21.09
C GLN A 29 -1.62 -1.49 -21.43
N PRO A 30 -1.96 -1.86 -22.69
CA PRO A 30 -3.25 -2.46 -22.99
C PRO A 30 -3.55 -3.74 -22.21
N THR A 31 -2.53 -4.60 -22.04
CA THR A 31 -2.65 -5.83 -21.24
C THR A 31 -2.96 -5.50 -19.78
N LEU A 32 -2.25 -4.53 -19.20
CA LEU A 32 -2.50 -4.13 -17.82
C LEU A 32 -3.88 -3.50 -17.64
N SER A 33 -4.28 -2.60 -18.55
CA SER A 33 -5.63 -2.00 -18.53
C SER A 33 -6.73 -3.05 -18.61
N LYS A 34 -6.60 -3.99 -19.56
CA LYS A 34 -7.57 -5.07 -19.70
C LYS A 34 -7.65 -5.95 -18.45
N THR A 35 -6.52 -6.23 -17.81
CA THR A 35 -6.48 -7.00 -16.56
C THR A 35 -7.23 -6.30 -15.42
N VAL A 36 -7.12 -4.96 -15.33
CA VAL A 36 -7.88 -4.17 -14.35
C VAL A 36 -9.38 -4.20 -14.66
N GLU A 37 -9.76 -3.95 -15.92
CA GLU A 37 -11.15 -3.98 -16.37
C GLU A 37 -11.81 -5.34 -16.10
N ASP A 38 -11.10 -6.44 -16.36
CA ASP A 38 -11.59 -7.79 -16.09
C ASP A 38 -11.76 -8.03 -14.57
N LEU A 39 -10.88 -7.50 -13.75
CA LEU A 39 -10.98 -7.58 -12.29
C LEU A 39 -12.16 -6.76 -11.76
N GLU A 40 -12.34 -5.53 -12.25
CA GLU A 40 -13.46 -4.65 -11.90
C GLU A 40 -14.80 -5.30 -12.29
N ALA A 41 -14.88 -5.86 -13.48
CA ALA A 41 -16.06 -6.55 -13.96
C ALA A 41 -16.38 -7.81 -13.12
N GLU A 42 -15.36 -8.61 -12.76
CA GLU A 42 -15.52 -9.80 -11.93
C GLU A 42 -15.99 -9.47 -10.52
N MET A 43 -15.47 -8.38 -9.94
CA MET A 43 -15.81 -7.93 -8.57
C MET A 43 -17.07 -7.06 -8.52
N GLY A 44 -17.56 -6.57 -9.66
CA GLY A 44 -18.72 -5.69 -9.73
C GLY A 44 -18.48 -4.30 -9.15
N ILE A 45 -17.23 -3.83 -9.11
CA ILE A 45 -16.83 -2.53 -8.56
C ILE A 45 -15.95 -1.77 -9.54
N VAL A 46 -15.92 -0.45 -9.41
CA VAL A 46 -14.93 0.40 -10.09
C VAL A 46 -13.80 0.67 -9.09
N ILE A 47 -12.58 0.26 -9.41
CA ILE A 47 -11.43 0.42 -8.54
C ILE A 47 -10.73 1.75 -8.82
N PHE A 48 -10.59 2.11 -10.10
CA PHE A 48 -9.89 3.32 -10.50
C PHE A 48 -10.77 4.31 -11.23
N THR A 49 -10.57 5.60 -10.93
CA THR A 49 -11.03 6.71 -11.76
C THR A 49 -9.85 7.25 -12.57
N ARG A 50 -10.03 7.40 -13.89
CA ARG A 50 -9.02 8.00 -14.78
C ARG A 50 -9.13 9.52 -14.72
N THR A 51 -8.00 10.19 -14.52
CA THR A 51 -7.87 11.65 -14.53
C THR A 51 -6.82 12.08 -15.53
N SER A 52 -6.77 13.38 -15.87
CA SER A 52 -5.72 13.94 -16.72
C SER A 52 -4.31 13.82 -16.12
N ARG A 53 -4.22 13.57 -14.81
CA ARG A 53 -2.95 13.42 -14.06
C ARG A 53 -2.56 11.95 -13.80
N GLY A 54 -3.39 10.99 -14.24
CA GLY A 54 -3.16 9.56 -14.03
C GLY A 54 -4.41 8.83 -13.53
N VAL A 55 -4.23 7.93 -12.58
CA VAL A 55 -5.33 7.17 -11.96
C VAL A 55 -5.41 7.46 -10.47
N THR A 56 -6.64 7.55 -9.97
CA THR A 56 -6.95 7.65 -8.53
C THR A 56 -7.87 6.52 -8.13
N LEU A 57 -7.78 6.08 -6.88
CA LEU A 57 -8.70 5.06 -6.33
C LEU A 57 -10.07 5.66 -6.06
N THR A 58 -11.12 4.87 -6.30
CA THR A 58 -12.45 5.11 -5.76
C THR A 58 -12.51 4.70 -4.29
N GLU A 59 -13.61 4.96 -3.60
CA GLU A 59 -13.82 4.49 -2.22
C GLU A 59 -13.80 2.96 -2.15
N ASP A 60 -14.54 2.29 -3.06
CA ASP A 60 -14.51 0.83 -3.19
C ASP A 60 -13.11 0.31 -3.56
N GLY A 61 -12.40 1.04 -4.43
CA GLY A 61 -11.02 0.75 -4.79
C GLY A 61 -10.05 0.82 -3.61
N MET A 62 -10.19 1.79 -2.72
CA MET A 62 -9.38 1.90 -1.49
C MET A 62 -9.63 0.72 -0.55
N ARG A 63 -10.92 0.39 -0.33
CA ARG A 63 -11.31 -0.77 0.48
C ARG A 63 -10.78 -2.07 -0.13
N PHE A 64 -10.96 -2.27 -1.43
CA PHE A 64 -10.47 -3.45 -2.14
C PHE A 64 -8.95 -3.57 -2.06
N LEU A 65 -8.21 -2.47 -2.26
CA LEU A 65 -6.75 -2.44 -2.17
C LEU A 65 -6.24 -2.88 -0.81
N SER A 66 -6.90 -2.45 0.27
CA SER A 66 -6.53 -2.84 1.64
C SER A 66 -6.55 -4.36 1.82
N TYR A 67 -7.63 -5.02 1.40
CA TYR A 67 -7.72 -6.49 1.44
C TYR A 67 -6.80 -7.17 0.42
N ALA A 68 -6.66 -6.61 -0.77
CA ALA A 68 -5.77 -7.16 -1.80
C ALA A 68 -4.30 -7.23 -1.32
N ARG A 69 -3.85 -6.24 -0.55
CA ARG A 69 -2.51 -6.24 0.05
C ARG A 69 -2.35 -7.35 1.07
N GLN A 70 -3.31 -7.54 1.95
CA GLN A 70 -3.28 -8.61 2.95
C GLN A 70 -3.20 -9.99 2.28
N VAL A 71 -4.00 -10.21 1.21
CA VAL A 71 -3.97 -11.47 0.45
C VAL A 71 -2.62 -11.71 -0.20
N VAL A 72 -2.05 -10.68 -0.85
CA VAL A 72 -0.72 -10.78 -1.48
C VAL A 72 0.36 -11.04 -0.43
N GLU A 73 0.31 -10.36 0.70
CA GLU A 73 1.27 -10.55 1.79
C GLU A 73 1.21 -11.98 2.35
N GLN A 74 0.00 -12.52 2.60
CA GLN A 74 -0.14 -13.89 3.07
C GLN A 74 0.36 -14.91 2.03
N ALA A 75 0.14 -14.64 0.74
CA ALA A 75 0.68 -15.48 -0.33
C ALA A 75 2.22 -15.43 -0.37
N ASP A 76 2.82 -14.26 -0.18
CA ASP A 76 4.27 -14.10 -0.14
C ASP A 76 4.88 -14.83 1.06
N VAL A 77 4.22 -14.78 2.22
CA VAL A 77 4.61 -15.57 3.41
C VAL A 77 4.58 -17.06 3.10
N LEU A 78 3.48 -17.53 2.52
CA LEU A 78 3.35 -18.95 2.15
C LEU A 78 4.45 -19.38 1.16
N GLU A 79 4.70 -18.57 0.13
CA GLU A 79 5.75 -18.85 -0.84
C GLU A 79 7.14 -18.90 -0.19
N SER A 80 7.43 -17.99 0.74
CA SER A 80 8.71 -17.92 1.45
C SER A 80 8.97 -19.14 2.33
N LEU A 81 7.92 -19.69 2.95
CA LEU A 81 8.03 -20.88 3.79
C LEU A 81 8.44 -22.15 3.03
N TYR A 82 8.05 -22.25 1.76
CA TYR A 82 8.23 -23.49 0.98
C TYR A 82 9.22 -23.39 -0.17
N LYS A 83 9.51 -22.18 -0.67
CA LYS A 83 10.43 -22.00 -1.82
C LYS A 83 11.87 -21.66 -1.41
N GLY A 84 12.19 -21.64 -0.11
CA GLY A 84 13.55 -21.38 0.38
C GLY A 84 14.11 -20.01 -0.05
N GLY A 85 13.24 -19.09 -0.43
CA GLY A 85 13.63 -17.71 -0.75
C GLY A 85 14.09 -17.00 0.52
N THR A 86 15.12 -16.19 0.41
CA THR A 86 15.51 -15.24 1.45
C THR A 86 14.24 -14.50 1.88
N SER A 87 13.89 -14.63 3.16
CA SER A 87 12.76 -13.98 3.79
C SER A 87 12.72 -12.52 3.32
N GLN A 88 11.81 -12.17 2.43
CA GLN A 88 11.54 -10.76 2.16
C GLN A 88 11.08 -10.18 3.49
N ARG A 89 11.92 -9.31 4.07
CA ARG A 89 11.58 -8.63 5.30
C ARG A 89 10.25 -7.91 5.09
N ARG A 90 9.31 -8.11 6.01
CA ARG A 90 8.05 -7.37 5.98
C ARG A 90 8.36 -5.91 6.24
N VAL A 91 7.92 -5.03 5.37
CA VAL A 91 8.02 -3.60 5.61
C VAL A 91 6.96 -3.23 6.63
N PHE A 92 7.37 -2.72 7.79
CA PHE A 92 6.48 -2.12 8.76
C PHE A 92 6.73 -0.62 8.77
N ALA A 93 5.83 0.12 8.15
CA ALA A 93 5.95 1.56 7.99
C ALA A 93 4.98 2.31 8.90
N ILE A 94 5.49 3.35 9.56
CA ILE A 94 4.70 4.30 10.34
C ILE A 94 4.85 5.68 9.71
N SER A 95 3.74 6.38 9.48
CA SER A 95 3.75 7.79 9.12
C SER A 95 3.31 8.65 10.31
N SER A 96 4.04 9.70 10.62
CA SER A 96 3.79 10.54 11.78
C SER A 96 4.09 12.01 11.51
N GLN A 97 3.45 12.90 12.25
CA GLN A 97 3.99 14.23 12.44
C GLN A 97 5.26 14.14 13.30
N HIS A 98 6.03 15.21 13.32
CA HIS A 98 7.29 15.25 14.10
C HIS A 98 7.02 15.23 15.61
N TYR A 99 7.06 14.03 16.21
CA TYR A 99 6.87 13.83 17.64
C TYR A 99 7.99 12.99 18.25
N ALA A 100 8.69 13.54 19.23
CA ALA A 100 9.78 12.84 19.92
C ALA A 100 9.33 11.50 20.55
N PHE A 101 8.09 11.42 21.06
CA PHE A 101 7.59 10.18 21.64
C PHE A 101 7.40 9.07 20.59
N VAL A 102 7.01 9.43 19.34
CA VAL A 102 6.87 8.47 18.25
C VAL A 102 8.24 7.91 17.86
N VAL A 103 9.23 8.78 17.74
CA VAL A 103 10.61 8.35 17.45
C VAL A 103 11.13 7.40 18.52
N ASN A 104 10.93 7.73 19.80
CA ASN A 104 11.33 6.86 20.92
C ASN A 104 10.60 5.51 20.90
N ALA A 105 9.29 5.51 20.67
CA ALA A 105 8.50 4.28 20.55
C ALA A 105 8.96 3.43 19.36
N PHE A 106 9.24 4.06 18.22
CA PHE A 106 9.74 3.39 17.02
C PHE A 106 11.10 2.73 17.27
N VAL A 107 12.05 3.45 17.92
CA VAL A 107 13.36 2.89 18.28
C VAL A 107 13.22 1.70 19.21
N ASN A 108 12.31 1.75 20.18
CA ASN A 108 12.06 0.63 21.08
C ASN A 108 11.46 -0.56 20.33
N LEU A 109 10.52 -0.32 19.40
CA LEU A 109 9.94 -1.36 18.55
C LEU A 109 11.03 -2.08 17.73
N VAL A 110 11.91 -1.32 17.08
CA VAL A 110 13.04 -1.88 16.30
C VAL A 110 13.97 -2.70 17.19
N ARG A 111 14.26 -2.24 18.39
CA ARG A 111 15.11 -2.98 19.35
C ARG A 111 14.47 -4.28 19.84
N GLU A 112 13.16 -4.28 20.05
CA GLU A 112 12.42 -5.44 20.58
C GLU A 112 12.23 -6.53 19.53
N TYR A 113 11.86 -6.14 18.29
CA TYR A 113 11.51 -7.10 17.23
C TYR A 113 12.65 -7.39 16.25
N GLY A 114 13.72 -6.59 16.28
CA GLY A 114 14.91 -6.77 15.46
C GLY A 114 14.68 -6.57 13.96
N GLU A 115 15.77 -6.55 13.20
CA GLU A 115 15.75 -6.36 11.74
C GLU A 115 15.65 -7.67 10.95
N GLU A 116 15.59 -8.81 11.60
CA GLU A 116 15.63 -10.09 10.90
C GLU A 116 14.34 -10.39 10.12
N ARG A 117 13.19 -9.97 10.66
CA ARG A 117 11.86 -10.25 10.09
C ARG A 117 11.20 -9.05 9.43
N TYR A 118 11.59 -7.83 9.82
CA TYR A 118 10.95 -6.58 9.40
C TYR A 118 11.95 -5.59 8.86
N GLU A 119 11.56 -4.88 7.82
CA GLU A 119 12.16 -3.62 7.41
C GLU A 119 11.30 -2.50 8.00
N PHE A 120 11.82 -1.83 9.03
CA PHE A 120 11.11 -0.76 9.70
C PHE A 120 11.32 0.58 9.00
N SER A 121 10.24 1.32 8.79
CA SER A 121 10.28 2.64 8.18
C SER A 121 9.45 3.64 8.99
N LEU A 122 10.05 4.76 9.35
CA LEU A 122 9.36 5.91 9.94
C LEU A 122 9.38 7.06 8.93
N ARG A 123 8.20 7.55 8.56
CA ARG A 123 8.02 8.68 7.64
C ARG A 123 7.46 9.86 8.41
N GLU A 124 8.04 11.03 8.20
CA GLU A 124 7.51 12.26 8.76
C GLU A 124 6.82 13.08 7.69
N GLY A 125 5.64 13.62 8.00
CA GLY A 125 4.83 14.36 7.05
C GLY A 125 3.77 15.23 7.71
N ARG A 126 2.99 15.91 6.88
CA ARG A 126 1.82 16.67 7.30
C ARG A 126 0.62 15.75 7.50
N THR A 127 -0.38 16.19 8.25
CA THR A 127 -1.60 15.40 8.52
C THR A 127 -2.20 14.78 7.26
N HIS A 128 -2.36 15.57 6.19
CA HIS A 128 -2.90 15.07 4.91
C HIS A 128 -2.05 13.95 4.32
N ASP A 129 -0.72 14.11 4.31
CA ASP A 129 0.20 13.11 3.74
C ASP A 129 0.17 11.81 4.54
N ILE A 130 0.06 11.91 5.88
CA ILE A 130 -0.05 10.77 6.79
C ILE A 130 -1.35 10.00 6.56
N VAL A 131 -2.48 10.71 6.43
CA VAL A 131 -3.79 10.10 6.14
C VAL A 131 -3.74 9.39 4.79
N GLU A 132 -3.16 10.02 3.76
CA GLU A 132 -2.98 9.40 2.45
C GLU A 132 -2.04 8.20 2.49
N ASP A 133 -0.98 8.23 3.28
CA ASP A 133 -0.07 7.10 3.43
C ASP A 133 -0.78 5.88 4.03
N VAL A 134 -1.65 6.08 5.01
CA VAL A 134 -2.45 5.00 5.59
C VAL A 134 -3.55 4.54 4.62
N ARG A 135 -4.28 5.46 3.99
CA ARG A 135 -5.32 5.12 2.99
C ARG A 135 -4.78 4.32 1.82
N LEU A 136 -3.60 4.70 1.32
CA LEU A 136 -2.92 4.01 0.23
C LEU A 136 -2.09 2.80 0.72
N ALA A 137 -2.19 2.49 2.02
CA ALA A 137 -1.42 1.46 2.71
C ALA A 137 0.09 1.53 2.37
N ARG A 138 0.65 2.74 2.34
CA ARG A 138 2.10 2.98 2.33
C ARG A 138 2.69 2.90 3.73
N SER A 139 1.81 3.06 4.75
CA SER A 139 2.11 2.87 6.16
C SER A 139 0.98 2.11 6.83
N GLU A 140 1.32 1.22 7.75
CA GLU A 140 0.37 0.43 8.55
C GLU A 140 -0.29 1.29 9.62
N LEU A 141 0.42 2.32 10.09
CA LEU A 141 -0.02 3.19 11.16
C LEU A 141 0.27 4.66 10.83
N GLY A 142 -0.71 5.52 11.13
CA GLY A 142 -0.56 6.97 11.10
C GLY A 142 -0.71 7.57 12.49
N VAL A 143 0.21 8.47 12.89
CA VAL A 143 0.12 9.20 14.15
C VAL A 143 -0.02 10.68 13.87
N ILE A 144 -1.17 11.25 14.21
CA ILE A 144 -1.49 12.66 14.00
C ILE A 144 -2.04 13.29 15.26
N TYR A 145 -1.95 14.61 15.33
CA TYR A 145 -2.68 15.38 16.34
C TYR A 145 -4.13 15.59 15.87
N LEU A 146 -5.09 15.16 16.68
CA LEU A 146 -6.51 15.37 16.40
C LEU A 146 -6.93 16.76 16.88
N SER A 147 -7.49 17.56 15.99
CA SER A 147 -8.04 18.87 16.28
C SER A 147 -9.41 19.04 15.61
N SER A 148 -10.15 20.07 15.99
CA SER A 148 -11.42 20.41 15.32
C SER A 148 -11.27 20.74 13.82
N PHE A 149 -10.06 21.05 13.36
CA PHE A 149 -9.78 21.37 11.96
C PHE A 149 -9.50 20.14 11.09
N ASN A 150 -9.21 18.98 11.69
CA ASN A 150 -8.86 17.76 10.95
C ASN A 150 -9.68 16.54 11.35
N ALA A 151 -10.67 16.71 12.23
CA ALA A 151 -11.54 15.61 12.68
C ALA A 151 -12.38 15.00 11.56
N ASP A 152 -12.69 15.78 10.51
CA ASP A 152 -13.50 15.33 9.37
C ASP A 152 -12.66 14.62 8.27
N VAL A 153 -11.34 14.52 8.45
CA VAL A 153 -10.42 13.93 7.46
C VAL A 153 -10.10 12.46 7.78
N ILE A 154 -10.54 12.01 8.94
CA ILE A 154 -10.33 10.65 9.46
C ILE A 154 -11.63 9.87 9.37
#